data_fd7684f2a120a8983806f6d6b9070670
#
_entry.id   fd7684f2a120a8983806f6d6b9070670
#
_cell.length_a   1.000
_cell.length_b   1.000
_cell.length_c   1.000
_cell.angle_alpha   90.00
_cell.angle_beta   90.00
_cell.angle_gamma   90.00
#
_symmetry.space_group_name_H-M   'P 1'
#
loop_
_entity.id
_entity.type
_entity.pdbx_description
1 polymer ?
#
loop_
_entity_poly.entity_id
_entity_poly.type
_entity_poly.pdbx_seq_one_letter_code
_entity_poly.pdbx_strand_id
1 'polypeptide(L)'
;MQHSDHQGRYSFQHQPDIGYWNIRALGQALSLLIDEEALKMAPQLYEQAMLEKYGELMRGKLGLTESHAGDDKLVTDLLNLMDSSRVDYTTFFRALGNFQQEAPAANAPLRDFFLHREAFDDWAGRYRERLLAEKSQNVERKVRMDQVNPKYVLRNHLAERAIRQAVREKDYSEIDRLLELLSHPFTEQPGMEAYALPAPDDSPPIIVSCSS
;
A
#
# COMPACT_ATOMS: atom_id res chain seq x y z
N MET A 1 9.94 -9.70 -10.06
CA MET A 1 11.01 -10.40 -9.32
C MET A 1 12.31 -9.68 -9.64
N GLN A 2 13.04 -9.22 -8.63
CA GLN A 2 14.34 -8.58 -8.88
C GLN A 2 15.35 -9.63 -9.34
N HIS A 3 16.07 -9.37 -10.41
CA HIS A 3 17.01 -10.33 -11.00
C HIS A 3 18.20 -10.71 -10.07
N SER A 4 18.54 -9.84 -9.11
CA SER A 4 19.65 -10.02 -8.15
C SER A 4 19.19 -10.44 -6.74
N ASP A 5 17.89 -10.52 -6.48
CA ASP A 5 17.30 -10.89 -5.17
C ASP A 5 16.48 -12.17 -5.28
N HIS A 6 17.18 -13.30 -5.46
CA HIS A 6 16.54 -14.61 -5.65
C HIS A 6 15.74 -15.10 -4.43
N GLN A 7 15.98 -14.54 -3.24
CA GLN A 7 15.30 -14.92 -2.00
C GLN A 7 14.26 -13.89 -1.54
N GLY A 8 14.08 -12.79 -2.27
CA GLY A 8 13.12 -11.74 -1.91
C GLY A 8 13.51 -10.94 -0.66
N ARG A 9 14.81 -10.93 -0.29
CA ARG A 9 15.30 -10.20 0.89
C ARG A 9 14.91 -8.73 0.90
N TYR A 10 14.90 -8.10 -0.27
CA TYR A 10 14.57 -6.69 -0.44
C TYR A 10 13.14 -6.46 -0.93
N SER A 11 12.29 -7.48 -0.88
CA SER A 11 10.87 -7.31 -1.17
C SER A 11 10.24 -6.35 -0.15
N PHE A 12 9.22 -5.63 -0.59
CA PHE A 12 8.55 -4.62 0.24
C PHE A 12 8.07 -5.19 1.59
N GLN A 13 7.49 -6.37 1.56
CA GLN A 13 6.96 -7.05 2.77
C GLN A 13 8.05 -7.43 3.78
N HIS A 14 9.29 -7.63 3.36
CA HIS A 14 10.42 -7.97 4.25
C HIS A 14 11.22 -6.76 4.75
N GLN A 15 10.85 -5.53 4.34
CA GLN A 15 11.57 -4.32 4.77
C GLN A 15 11.60 -4.13 6.29
N PRO A 16 10.53 -4.43 7.06
CA PRO A 16 10.57 -4.38 8.52
C PRO A 16 11.62 -5.31 9.13
N ASP A 17 11.69 -6.56 8.66
CA ASP A 17 12.65 -7.55 9.14
C ASP A 17 14.10 -7.16 8.79
N ILE A 18 14.30 -6.63 7.59
CA ILE A 18 15.61 -6.12 7.17
C ILE A 18 16.00 -4.88 7.97
N GLY A 19 15.06 -3.98 8.27
CA GLY A 19 15.28 -2.84 9.15
C GLY A 19 15.72 -3.29 10.55
N TYR A 20 15.03 -4.26 11.13
CA TYR A 20 15.40 -4.86 12.42
C TYR A 20 16.81 -5.47 12.38
N TRP A 21 17.12 -6.24 11.34
CA TRP A 21 18.46 -6.80 11.14
C TRP A 21 19.53 -5.72 11.03
N ASN A 22 19.27 -4.63 10.29
CA ASN A 22 20.20 -3.51 10.13
C ASN A 22 20.48 -2.80 11.47
N ILE A 23 19.46 -2.60 12.31
CA ILE A 23 19.64 -2.02 13.66
C ILE A 23 20.56 -2.91 14.50
N ARG A 24 20.40 -4.23 14.44
CA ARG A 24 21.28 -5.17 15.16
C ARG A 24 22.71 -5.14 14.64
N ALA A 25 22.88 -5.12 13.31
CA ALA A 25 24.21 -5.06 12.69
C ALA A 25 24.94 -3.74 13.02
N LEU A 26 24.22 -2.61 13.00
CA LEU A 26 24.74 -1.32 13.42
C LEU A 26 25.13 -1.33 14.91
N GLY A 27 24.27 -1.87 15.76
CA GLY A 27 24.57 -2.02 17.20
C GLY A 27 25.86 -2.82 17.43
N GLN A 28 26.01 -3.95 16.71
CA GLN A 28 27.24 -4.75 16.80
C GLN A 28 28.49 -3.96 16.36
N ALA A 29 28.40 -3.16 15.30
CA ALA A 29 29.51 -2.31 14.85
C ALA A 29 29.88 -1.22 15.88
N LEU A 30 28.91 -0.76 16.66
CA LEU A 30 29.08 0.26 17.70
C LEU A 30 29.33 -0.31 19.12
N SER A 31 29.49 -1.63 19.26
CA SER A 31 29.57 -2.31 20.57
C SER A 31 30.72 -1.86 21.48
N LEU A 32 31.75 -1.19 20.91
CA LEU A 32 32.83 -0.61 21.69
C LEU A 32 32.53 0.81 22.20
N LEU A 33 31.45 1.44 21.72
CA LEU A 33 31.09 2.83 22.01
C LEU A 33 29.82 2.95 22.83
N ILE A 34 28.96 1.94 22.83
CA ILE A 34 27.67 1.91 23.54
C ILE A 34 27.57 0.69 24.43
N ASP A 35 26.83 0.81 25.52
CA ASP A 35 26.67 -0.26 26.49
C ASP A 35 25.78 -1.40 25.96
N GLU A 36 25.88 -2.56 26.62
CA GLU A 36 25.18 -3.78 26.24
C GLU A 36 23.65 -3.64 26.38
N GLU A 37 23.17 -2.82 27.32
CA GLU A 37 21.75 -2.60 27.54
C GLU A 37 21.14 -1.81 26.38
N ALA A 38 21.79 -0.74 25.92
CA ALA A 38 21.37 0.02 24.75
C ALA A 38 21.37 -0.84 23.48
N LEU A 39 22.35 -1.74 23.32
CA LEU A 39 22.40 -2.70 22.22
C LEU A 39 21.21 -3.66 22.18
N LYS A 40 20.73 -4.08 23.36
CA LYS A 40 19.54 -4.94 23.48
C LYS A 40 18.24 -4.18 23.29
N MET A 41 18.18 -2.94 23.75
CA MET A 41 16.96 -2.11 23.69
C MET A 41 16.66 -1.58 22.29
N ALA A 42 17.66 -1.18 21.53
CA ALA A 42 17.46 -0.52 20.24
C ALA A 42 16.61 -1.33 19.24
N PRO A 43 16.83 -2.65 19.04
CA PRO A 43 15.98 -3.46 18.19
C PRO A 43 14.52 -3.56 18.69
N GLN A 44 14.31 -3.63 20.00
CA GLN A 44 12.96 -3.70 20.60
C GLN A 44 12.20 -2.39 20.41
N LEU A 45 12.86 -1.25 20.58
CA LEU A 45 12.28 0.06 20.31
C LEU A 45 11.91 0.23 18.83
N TYR A 46 12.76 -0.27 17.94
CA TYR A 46 12.45 -0.28 16.50
C TYR A 46 11.20 -1.10 16.21
N GLU A 47 11.11 -2.32 16.73
CA GLU A 47 9.97 -3.22 16.51
C GLU A 47 8.68 -2.59 17.02
N GLN A 48 8.68 -2.06 18.24
CA GLN A 48 7.53 -1.38 18.81
C GLN A 48 7.09 -0.19 17.95
N ALA A 49 8.02 0.73 17.63
CA ALA A 49 7.72 1.90 16.82
C ALA A 49 7.21 1.53 15.42
N MET A 50 7.77 0.45 14.83
CA MET A 50 7.34 -0.05 13.51
C MET A 50 5.91 -0.57 13.56
N LEU A 51 5.56 -1.39 14.56
CA LEU A 51 4.21 -1.96 14.72
C LEU A 51 3.17 -0.87 14.99
N GLU A 52 3.48 0.07 15.90
CA GLU A 52 2.60 1.19 16.20
C GLU A 52 2.33 2.04 14.96
N LYS A 53 3.41 2.39 14.22
CA LYS A 53 3.28 3.22 13.02
C LYS A 53 2.58 2.49 11.87
N TYR A 54 2.85 1.21 11.69
CA TYR A 54 2.15 0.39 10.71
C TYR A 54 0.64 0.34 10.99
N GLY A 55 0.26 0.07 12.25
CA GLY A 55 -1.14 0.07 12.66
C GLY A 55 -1.83 1.42 12.43
N GLU A 56 -1.16 2.53 12.78
CA GLU A 56 -1.66 3.89 12.51
C GLU A 56 -1.89 4.12 11.00
N LEU A 57 -0.90 3.79 10.17
CA LEU A 57 -0.99 3.98 8.72
C LEU A 57 -2.09 3.13 8.10
N MET A 58 -2.25 1.88 8.54
CA MET A 58 -3.30 0.99 8.03
C MET A 58 -4.69 1.44 8.46
N ARG A 59 -4.85 1.92 9.71
CA ARG A 59 -6.11 2.57 10.13
C ARG A 59 -6.44 3.78 9.26
N GLY A 60 -5.45 4.64 9.00
CA GLY A 60 -5.63 5.78 8.08
C GLY A 60 -6.09 5.35 6.68
N LYS A 61 -5.52 4.27 6.13
CA LYS A 61 -5.94 3.70 4.84
C LYS A 61 -7.38 3.18 4.85
N LEU A 62 -7.85 2.66 5.99
CA LEU A 62 -9.24 2.25 6.21
C LEU A 62 -10.16 3.42 6.59
N GLY A 63 -9.62 4.63 6.74
CA GLY A 63 -10.39 5.81 7.16
C GLY A 63 -10.80 5.80 8.63
N LEU A 64 -10.17 4.95 9.45
CA LEU A 64 -10.39 4.86 10.89
C LEU A 64 -9.62 5.99 11.59
N THR A 65 -10.24 6.62 12.59
CA THR A 65 -9.68 7.74 13.34
C THR A 65 -9.24 7.34 14.75
N GLU A 66 -9.82 6.29 15.28
CA GLU A 66 -9.52 5.77 16.61
C GLU A 66 -8.83 4.41 16.52
N SER A 67 -8.10 4.02 17.57
CA SER A 67 -7.51 2.68 17.70
C SER A 67 -8.42 1.80 18.55
N HIS A 68 -8.85 0.67 18.00
CA HIS A 68 -9.65 -0.31 18.71
C HIS A 68 -8.99 -1.69 18.71
N ALA A 69 -9.25 -2.47 19.76
CA ALA A 69 -8.88 -3.86 19.78
C ALA A 69 -9.58 -4.59 18.61
N GLY A 70 -8.80 -5.28 17.79
CA GLY A 70 -9.33 -5.98 16.62
C GLY A 70 -9.07 -5.26 15.27
N ASP A 71 -8.59 -4.00 15.28
CA ASP A 71 -8.21 -3.31 14.03
C ASP A 71 -7.12 -4.09 13.27
N ASP A 72 -6.14 -4.66 13.98
CA ASP A 72 -5.07 -5.45 13.35
C ASP A 72 -5.62 -6.69 12.65
N LYS A 73 -6.62 -7.35 13.27
CA LYS A 73 -7.30 -8.48 12.64
C LYS A 73 -8.10 -8.05 11.41
N LEU A 74 -8.79 -6.93 11.48
CA LEU A 74 -9.56 -6.39 10.35
C LEU A 74 -8.64 -6.07 9.16
N VAL A 75 -7.46 -5.50 9.42
CA VAL A 75 -6.43 -5.21 8.41
C VAL A 75 -5.87 -6.51 7.82
N THR A 76 -5.46 -7.45 8.68
CA THR A 76 -4.85 -8.71 8.25
C THR A 76 -5.81 -9.55 7.41
N ASP A 77 -7.07 -9.65 7.83
CA ASP A 77 -8.11 -10.39 7.09
C ASP A 77 -8.35 -9.75 5.70
N LEU A 78 -8.35 -8.42 5.61
CA LEU A 78 -8.46 -7.73 4.32
C LEU A 78 -7.27 -8.04 3.41
N LEU A 79 -6.05 -7.92 3.92
CA LEU A 79 -4.85 -8.17 3.12
C LEU A 79 -4.78 -9.61 2.62
N ASN A 80 -5.15 -10.60 3.45
CA ASN A 80 -5.24 -12.00 3.04
C ASN A 80 -6.30 -12.21 1.96
N LEU A 81 -7.45 -11.55 2.08
CA LEU A 81 -8.51 -11.62 1.09
C LEU A 81 -8.09 -10.99 -0.25
N MET A 82 -7.38 -9.86 -0.19
CA MET A 82 -6.82 -9.21 -1.37
C MET A 82 -5.77 -10.10 -2.06
N ASP A 83 -4.88 -10.73 -1.30
CA ASP A 83 -3.85 -11.64 -1.82
C ASP A 83 -4.47 -12.85 -2.51
N SER A 84 -5.43 -13.51 -1.86
CA SER A 84 -6.14 -14.69 -2.41
C SER A 84 -6.90 -14.40 -3.70
N SER A 85 -7.32 -13.16 -3.89
CA SER A 85 -8.05 -12.68 -5.09
C SER A 85 -7.16 -11.90 -6.07
N ARG A 86 -5.86 -11.73 -5.78
CA ARG A 86 -4.90 -10.93 -6.55
C ARG A 86 -5.37 -9.50 -6.82
N VAL A 87 -6.00 -8.90 -5.81
CA VAL A 87 -6.53 -7.54 -5.91
C VAL A 87 -5.41 -6.52 -5.94
N ASP A 88 -5.46 -5.57 -6.88
CA ASP A 88 -4.51 -4.46 -6.92
C ASP A 88 -4.67 -3.57 -5.68
N TYR A 89 -3.60 -3.49 -4.90
CA TYR A 89 -3.57 -2.81 -3.60
C TYR A 89 -3.97 -1.32 -3.70
N THR A 90 -3.34 -0.60 -4.61
CA THR A 90 -3.56 0.84 -4.77
C THR A 90 -4.97 1.15 -5.22
N THR A 91 -5.44 0.42 -6.24
CA THR A 91 -6.78 0.62 -6.81
C THR A 91 -7.87 0.31 -5.79
N PHE A 92 -7.71 -0.78 -5.03
CA PHE A 92 -8.71 -1.16 -4.04
C PHE A 92 -8.79 -0.17 -2.88
N PHE A 93 -7.66 0.22 -2.27
CA PHE A 93 -7.70 1.17 -1.15
C PHE A 93 -8.24 2.54 -1.57
N ARG A 94 -7.99 2.98 -2.80
CA ARG A 94 -8.62 4.19 -3.35
C ARG A 94 -10.12 4.02 -3.52
N ALA A 95 -10.56 2.89 -4.08
CA ALA A 95 -11.99 2.58 -4.26
C ALA A 95 -12.73 2.43 -2.94
N LEU A 96 -12.08 1.88 -1.89
CA LEU A 96 -12.66 1.67 -0.57
C LEU A 96 -13.16 2.97 0.08
N GLY A 97 -12.61 4.12 -0.29
CA GLY A 97 -13.14 5.43 0.12
C GLY A 97 -14.62 5.63 -0.23
N ASN A 98 -15.14 4.93 -1.23
CA ASN A 98 -16.56 4.99 -1.63
C ASN A 98 -17.46 4.04 -0.84
N PHE A 99 -16.96 3.28 0.13
CA PHE A 99 -17.75 2.36 0.93
C PHE A 99 -18.94 3.05 1.60
N GLN A 100 -20.12 2.45 1.50
CA GLN A 100 -21.38 2.98 2.07
C GLN A 100 -21.83 2.12 3.25
N GLN A 101 -21.96 2.74 4.42
CA GLN A 101 -22.35 2.05 5.66
C GLN A 101 -23.85 1.69 5.67
N GLU A 102 -24.71 2.58 5.13
CA GLU A 102 -26.17 2.45 5.21
C GLU A 102 -26.78 1.78 3.98
N ALA A 103 -26.00 1.65 2.91
CA ALA A 103 -26.44 1.08 1.64
C ALA A 103 -25.52 -0.05 1.17
N PRO A 104 -25.56 -1.25 1.79
CA PRO A 104 -24.66 -2.36 1.44
C PRO A 104 -24.66 -2.72 -0.05
N ALA A 105 -25.80 -2.61 -0.74
CA ALA A 105 -25.90 -2.86 -2.17
C ALA A 105 -25.04 -1.89 -3.02
N ALA A 106 -24.79 -0.66 -2.53
CA ALA A 106 -23.93 0.29 -3.20
C ALA A 106 -22.43 -0.11 -3.18
N ASN A 107 -22.07 -1.10 -2.36
CA ASN A 107 -20.72 -1.63 -2.28
C ASN A 107 -20.42 -2.74 -3.32
N ALA A 108 -21.36 -3.04 -4.22
CA ALA A 108 -21.16 -4.03 -5.28
C ALA A 108 -19.85 -3.79 -6.10
N PRO A 109 -19.46 -2.55 -6.47
CA PRO A 109 -18.21 -2.32 -7.16
C PRO A 109 -16.96 -2.71 -6.35
N LEU A 110 -17.01 -2.63 -5.00
CA LEU A 110 -15.92 -3.09 -4.13
C LEU A 110 -15.90 -4.62 -4.03
N ARG A 111 -17.05 -5.22 -3.95
CA ARG A 111 -17.23 -6.68 -3.94
C ARG A 111 -16.70 -7.35 -5.20
N ASP A 112 -16.82 -6.69 -6.34
CA ASP A 112 -16.38 -7.20 -7.65
C ASP A 112 -14.86 -7.27 -7.81
N PHE A 113 -14.07 -6.66 -6.92
CA PHE A 113 -12.63 -6.89 -6.87
C PHE A 113 -12.26 -8.32 -6.42
N PHE A 114 -13.15 -9.02 -5.73
CA PHE A 114 -12.84 -10.28 -5.07
C PHE A 114 -13.45 -11.50 -5.76
N LEU A 115 -12.63 -12.54 -5.89
CA LEU A 115 -13.09 -13.85 -6.36
C LEU A 115 -14.03 -14.50 -5.32
N HIS A 116 -13.68 -14.37 -4.04
CA HIS A 116 -14.44 -14.89 -2.90
C HIS A 116 -15.39 -13.83 -2.35
N ARG A 117 -16.48 -13.56 -3.06
CA ARG A 117 -17.43 -12.48 -2.76
C ARG A 117 -18.06 -12.58 -1.39
N GLU A 118 -18.39 -13.78 -0.91
CA GLU A 118 -18.97 -14.00 0.43
C GLU A 118 -17.97 -13.62 1.53
N ALA A 119 -16.68 -13.97 1.35
CA ALA A 119 -15.64 -13.59 2.31
C ALA A 119 -15.44 -12.07 2.36
N PHE A 120 -15.61 -11.37 1.23
CA PHE A 120 -15.64 -9.92 1.22
C PHE A 120 -16.88 -9.38 1.97
N ASP A 121 -18.05 -9.97 1.77
CA ASP A 121 -19.29 -9.56 2.46
C ASP A 121 -19.16 -9.68 4.00
N ASP A 122 -18.55 -10.77 4.47
CA ASP A 122 -18.26 -10.99 5.89
C ASP A 122 -17.26 -9.96 6.44
N TRP A 123 -16.20 -9.66 5.69
CA TRP A 123 -15.25 -8.62 6.05
C TRP A 123 -15.91 -7.23 6.05
N ALA A 124 -16.68 -6.91 5.03
CA ALA A 124 -17.40 -5.64 4.88
C ALA A 124 -18.41 -5.41 6.00
N GLY A 125 -19.05 -6.48 6.50
CA GLY A 125 -19.92 -6.45 7.68
C GLY A 125 -19.17 -5.97 8.93
N ARG A 126 -18.02 -6.58 9.22
CA ARG A 126 -17.15 -6.19 10.36
C ARG A 126 -16.57 -4.77 10.20
N TYR A 127 -16.18 -4.41 9.00
CA TYR A 127 -15.69 -3.05 8.70
C TYR A 127 -16.80 -2.01 8.91
N ARG A 128 -18.02 -2.30 8.48
CA ARG A 128 -19.20 -1.45 8.73
C ARG A 128 -19.45 -1.27 10.23
N GLU A 129 -19.47 -2.35 11.01
CA GLU A 129 -19.62 -2.28 12.47
C GLU A 129 -18.54 -1.42 13.12
N ARG A 130 -17.30 -1.56 12.66
CA ARG A 130 -16.17 -0.78 13.15
C ARG A 130 -16.34 0.72 12.85
N LEU A 131 -16.80 1.08 11.64
CA LEU A 131 -17.07 2.47 11.26
C LEU A 131 -18.25 3.07 12.07
N LEU A 132 -19.29 2.28 12.32
CA LEU A 132 -20.42 2.71 13.16
C LEU A 132 -20.00 2.96 14.60
N ALA A 133 -19.08 2.15 15.16
CA ALA A 133 -18.59 2.29 16.52
C ALA A 133 -17.89 3.66 16.75
N GLU A 134 -17.18 4.19 15.74
CA GLU A 134 -16.57 5.53 15.80
C GLU A 134 -17.45 6.65 15.19
N LYS A 135 -18.72 6.33 14.83
CA LYS A 135 -19.66 7.28 14.21
C LYS A 135 -19.14 7.94 12.93
N SER A 136 -18.39 7.18 12.16
CA SER A 136 -17.76 7.63 10.92
C SER A 136 -18.81 8.12 9.91
N GLN A 137 -18.55 9.23 9.25
CA GLN A 137 -19.40 9.80 8.20
C GLN A 137 -18.81 9.49 6.81
N ASN A 138 -19.60 8.95 5.89
CA ASN A 138 -19.14 8.48 4.58
C ASN A 138 -18.38 9.55 3.80
N VAL A 139 -18.88 10.79 3.75
CA VAL A 139 -18.27 11.88 2.98
C VAL A 139 -16.94 12.31 3.60
N GLU A 140 -16.91 12.55 4.89
CA GLU A 140 -15.72 12.96 5.62
C GLU A 140 -14.64 11.88 5.60
N ARG A 141 -15.04 10.61 5.78
CA ARG A 141 -14.14 9.46 5.68
C ARG A 141 -13.49 9.39 4.30
N LYS A 142 -14.30 9.52 3.22
CA LYS A 142 -13.77 9.51 1.86
C LYS A 142 -12.71 10.59 1.66
N VAL A 143 -12.97 11.81 2.09
CA VAL A 143 -12.00 12.91 1.97
C VAL A 143 -10.67 12.57 2.66
N ARG A 144 -10.72 12.03 3.89
CA ARG A 144 -9.52 11.61 4.61
C ARG A 144 -8.80 10.46 3.90
N MET A 145 -9.55 9.45 3.46
CA MET A 145 -8.99 8.29 2.76
C MET A 145 -8.33 8.68 1.44
N ASP A 146 -8.92 9.60 0.70
CA ASP A 146 -8.38 10.10 -0.57
C ASP A 146 -7.04 10.84 -0.38
N GLN A 147 -6.77 11.39 0.80
CA GLN A 147 -5.49 12.02 1.15
C GLN A 147 -4.41 11.02 1.58
N VAL A 148 -4.78 9.80 1.94
CA VAL A 148 -3.87 8.74 2.40
C VAL A 148 -3.67 7.66 1.35
N ASN A 149 -4.69 7.38 0.55
CA ASN A 149 -4.68 6.38 -0.50
C ASN A 149 -4.47 7.06 -1.85
N PRO A 150 -3.26 6.98 -2.43
CA PRO A 150 -3.00 7.64 -3.70
C PRO A 150 -3.82 7.01 -4.82
N LYS A 151 -4.28 7.82 -5.77
CA LYS A 151 -4.87 7.33 -7.03
C LYS A 151 -3.79 6.90 -8.01
N TYR A 152 -2.68 7.65 -8.04
CA TYR A 152 -1.59 7.42 -8.98
C TYR A 152 -0.33 6.96 -8.25
N VAL A 153 0.31 5.93 -8.77
CA VAL A 153 1.62 5.44 -8.32
C VAL A 153 2.47 5.11 -9.54
N LEU A 154 3.78 5.22 -9.43
CA LEU A 154 4.67 4.82 -10.51
C LEU A 154 4.64 3.30 -10.67
N ARG A 155 3.88 2.83 -11.62
CA ARG A 155 3.80 1.41 -11.98
C ARG A 155 4.92 1.05 -12.96
N ASN A 156 5.45 -0.17 -12.87
CA ASN A 156 6.56 -0.61 -13.70
C ASN A 156 6.28 -0.45 -15.21
N HIS A 157 5.06 -0.74 -15.65
CA HIS A 157 4.70 -0.59 -17.08
C HIS A 157 4.69 0.87 -17.54
N LEU A 158 4.37 1.82 -16.67
CA LEU A 158 4.44 3.25 -16.96
C LEU A 158 5.89 3.72 -17.06
N ALA A 159 6.73 3.30 -16.10
CA ALA A 159 8.16 3.59 -16.12
C ALA A 159 8.83 3.02 -17.39
N GLU A 160 8.54 1.76 -17.72
CA GLU A 160 9.08 1.10 -18.93
C GLU A 160 8.64 1.81 -20.22
N ARG A 161 7.39 2.28 -20.31
CA ARG A 161 6.90 3.05 -21.43
C ARG A 161 7.71 4.35 -21.60
N ALA A 162 7.89 5.10 -20.50
CA ALA A 162 8.65 6.35 -20.53
C ALA A 162 10.12 6.12 -20.92
N ILE A 163 10.75 5.07 -20.38
CA ILE A 163 12.12 4.69 -20.73
C ILE A 163 12.24 4.34 -22.21
N ARG A 164 11.33 3.53 -22.74
CA ARG A 164 11.35 3.13 -24.17
C ARG A 164 11.20 4.34 -25.10
N GLN A 165 10.28 5.25 -24.78
CA GLN A 165 10.07 6.47 -25.56
C GLN A 165 11.34 7.35 -25.54
N ALA A 166 11.90 7.59 -24.35
CA ALA A 166 13.13 8.38 -24.21
C ALA A 166 14.32 7.78 -24.96
N VAL A 167 14.52 6.45 -24.88
CA VAL A 167 15.66 5.77 -25.53
C VAL A 167 15.53 5.70 -27.03
N ARG A 168 14.34 5.31 -27.56
CA ARG A 168 14.11 5.04 -28.97
C ARG A 168 13.82 6.28 -29.79
N GLU A 169 13.00 7.19 -29.22
CA GLU A 169 12.45 8.32 -29.92
C GLU A 169 13.11 9.64 -29.52
N LYS A 170 13.94 9.61 -28.45
CA LYS A 170 14.53 10.82 -27.82
C LYS A 170 13.44 11.82 -27.38
N ASP A 171 12.24 11.31 -27.10
CA ASP A 171 11.11 12.05 -26.58
C ASP A 171 10.97 11.80 -25.07
N TYR A 172 11.06 12.84 -24.28
CA TYR A 172 11.02 12.83 -22.81
C TYR A 172 9.67 13.26 -22.25
N SER A 173 8.70 13.58 -23.10
CA SER A 173 7.40 14.14 -22.73
C SER A 173 6.62 13.23 -21.76
N GLU A 174 6.80 11.91 -21.85
CA GLU A 174 6.16 10.96 -20.93
C GLU A 174 6.79 11.00 -19.53
N ILE A 175 8.08 11.28 -19.42
CA ILE A 175 8.77 11.49 -18.13
C ILE A 175 8.22 12.76 -17.47
N ASP A 176 8.09 13.86 -18.20
CA ASP A 176 7.54 15.12 -17.68
C ASP A 176 6.10 14.94 -17.21
N ARG A 177 5.30 14.23 -18.02
CA ARG A 177 3.91 13.91 -17.68
C ARG A 177 3.79 13.06 -16.40
N LEU A 178 4.62 12.03 -16.27
CA LEU A 178 4.66 11.21 -15.07
C LEU A 178 5.13 12.00 -13.85
N LEU A 179 6.10 12.90 -14.01
CA LEU A 179 6.58 13.76 -12.94
C LEU A 179 5.45 14.68 -12.44
N GLU A 180 4.75 15.34 -13.33
CA GLU A 180 3.61 16.19 -13.00
C GLU A 180 2.50 15.39 -12.30
N LEU A 181 2.09 14.27 -12.89
CA LEU A 181 1.06 13.39 -12.34
C LEU A 181 1.38 12.92 -10.92
N LEU A 182 2.60 12.44 -10.70
CA LEU A 182 3.05 11.88 -9.43
C LEU A 182 3.42 12.94 -8.39
N SER A 183 3.52 14.21 -8.78
CA SER A 183 3.64 15.32 -7.83
C SER A 183 2.32 15.59 -7.08
N HIS A 184 1.19 15.13 -7.63
CA HIS A 184 -0.14 15.27 -7.02
C HIS A 184 -0.88 13.91 -7.01
N PRO A 185 -0.33 12.86 -6.35
CA PRO A 185 -0.78 11.47 -6.52
C PRO A 185 -2.15 11.20 -5.91
N PHE A 186 -2.62 12.08 -5.03
CA PHE A 186 -3.90 11.96 -4.32
C PHE A 186 -5.05 12.72 -4.99
N THR A 187 -4.74 13.61 -5.92
CA THR A 187 -5.73 14.49 -6.56
C THR A 187 -6.28 13.85 -7.84
N GLU A 188 -7.58 13.99 -8.06
CA GLU A 188 -8.21 13.60 -9.33
C GLU A 188 -7.66 14.50 -10.45
N GLN A 189 -7.16 13.88 -11.51
CA GLN A 189 -6.58 14.60 -12.66
C GLN A 189 -7.33 14.16 -13.93
N PRO A 190 -8.24 14.98 -14.46
CA PRO A 190 -9.05 14.64 -15.63
C PRO A 190 -8.19 14.29 -16.84
N GLY A 191 -8.53 13.19 -17.51
CA GLY A 191 -7.80 12.68 -18.66
C GLY A 191 -6.60 11.78 -18.32
N MET A 192 -6.31 11.59 -17.03
CA MET A 192 -5.19 10.74 -16.56
C MET A 192 -5.65 9.41 -15.97
N GLU A 193 -6.91 9.03 -16.15
CA GLU A 193 -7.51 7.82 -15.56
C GLU A 193 -6.75 6.55 -15.94
N ALA A 194 -6.23 6.48 -17.17
CA ALA A 194 -5.46 5.32 -17.63
C ALA A 194 -4.18 5.08 -16.84
N TYR A 195 -3.61 6.11 -16.25
CA TYR A 195 -2.39 5.99 -15.41
C TYR A 195 -2.65 5.40 -14.02
N ALA A 196 -3.90 5.37 -13.58
CA ALA A 196 -4.30 4.74 -12.33
C ALA A 196 -4.50 3.22 -12.47
N LEU A 197 -4.67 2.73 -13.69
CA LEU A 197 -4.98 1.33 -13.96
C LEU A 197 -3.75 0.42 -13.71
N PRO A 198 -3.98 -0.83 -13.26
CA PRO A 198 -2.94 -1.84 -13.25
C PRO A 198 -2.42 -2.12 -14.67
N ALA A 199 -1.29 -2.83 -14.77
CA ALA A 199 -0.82 -3.29 -16.08
C ALA A 199 -1.88 -4.22 -16.70
N PRO A 200 -2.09 -4.15 -18.03
CA PRO A 200 -2.94 -5.12 -18.71
C PRO A 200 -2.48 -6.56 -18.45
N ASP A 201 -3.43 -7.49 -18.33
CA ASP A 201 -3.14 -8.89 -17.96
C ASP A 201 -2.23 -9.62 -18.99
N ASP A 202 -2.25 -9.19 -20.24
CA ASP A 202 -1.42 -9.71 -21.33
C ASP A 202 -0.04 -9.05 -21.42
N SER A 203 0.27 -8.10 -20.53
CA SER A 203 1.57 -7.41 -20.51
C SER A 203 2.68 -8.39 -20.14
N PRO A 204 3.79 -8.42 -20.89
CA PRO A 204 4.94 -9.23 -20.51
C PRO A 204 5.49 -8.77 -19.15
N PRO A 205 5.96 -9.68 -18.30
CA PRO A 205 6.54 -9.33 -17.02
C PRO A 205 7.76 -8.42 -17.22
N ILE A 206 7.74 -7.29 -16.53
CA ILE A 206 8.88 -6.36 -16.54
C ILE A 206 9.89 -6.83 -15.51
N ILE A 207 11.08 -7.17 -15.99
CA ILE A 207 12.19 -7.57 -15.13
C ILE A 207 12.89 -6.31 -14.64
N VAL A 208 12.79 -6.05 -13.34
CA VAL A 208 13.52 -4.96 -12.69
C VAL A 208 14.85 -5.51 -12.16
N SER A 209 15.96 -4.93 -12.59
CA SER A 209 17.31 -5.30 -12.13
C SER A 209 17.94 -4.12 -11.40
N CYS A 210 18.58 -4.40 -10.26
CA CYS A 210 19.41 -3.43 -9.52
C CYS A 210 20.89 -3.42 -10.01
N SER A 211 21.24 -4.29 -10.95
CA SER A 211 22.56 -4.32 -11.57
C SER A 211 22.54 -3.49 -12.86
N SER A 212 23.17 -2.35 -12.82
CA SER A 212 23.62 -1.60 -13.99
C SER A 212 24.97 -2.14 -14.46
#